data_bc30653c474cc605b18175d505d112e7
#
_entry.id   bc30653c474cc605b18175d505d112e7
#
_cell.length_a   1.000
_cell.length_b   1.000
_cell.length_c   1.000
_cell.angle_alpha   90.00
_cell.angle_beta   90.00
_cell.angle_gamma   90.00
#
_symmetry.space_group_name_H-M   'P 1'
#
loop_
_entity.id
_entity.type
_entity.pdbx_description
1 polymer ?
#
loop_
_entity_poly.entity_id
_entity_poly.type
_entity_poly.pdbx_seq_one_letter_code
_entity_poly.pdbx_strand_id
1 'polypeptide(L)'
;MNTISEIAAVLRSLKSAVIFTHMRPDGDAVGSGIALSRALDLLNIPNQLVNEGELPQKFRFLAGAEKFLTRPTLDAEGYICVDSSDERRLGELCKLFLKGAGKGKVTVNLDHHISNTRYCKYNFVRCRSSNCENIAELIEELGVPKDEVISSALMTGIITDSGSFSHSDVNGDTFRAAAQAADGGAKVDRITNELFRRQSKARSELYLGVLSRLRYLLDDKLAIAVVSQAALEKGNLSQSDTEGIVDYALTVDPVEVSICLMEVKKGQYKASFRSKGKVNVNEVAAVFGGGGHILASGCMVFGDLEEVVDRLRYAVYSHMGDA
;
A
#
# COMPACT_ATOMS: atom_id res chain seq x y z
N MET A 1 -19.64 1.35 -15.33
CA MET A 1 -18.34 0.67 -15.12
C MET A 1 -17.95 0.01 -16.42
N ASN A 2 -16.73 0.20 -16.86
CA ASN A 2 -16.27 -0.34 -18.14
C ASN A 2 -15.92 -1.84 -18.02
N THR A 3 -16.05 -2.57 -19.12
CA THR A 3 -15.54 -3.94 -19.22
C THR A 3 -14.03 -3.92 -19.44
N ILE A 4 -13.37 -5.05 -19.19
CA ILE A 4 -11.94 -5.19 -19.43
C ILE A 4 -11.61 -4.99 -20.92
N SER A 5 -12.47 -5.49 -21.83
CA SER A 5 -12.32 -5.35 -23.28
C SER A 5 -12.44 -3.89 -23.75
N GLU A 6 -13.35 -3.11 -23.15
CA GLU A 6 -13.45 -1.65 -23.41
C GLU A 6 -12.18 -0.94 -22.97
N ILE A 7 -11.64 -1.25 -21.79
CA ILE A 7 -10.37 -0.69 -21.32
C ILE A 7 -9.23 -1.08 -22.27
N ALA A 8 -9.11 -2.34 -22.64
CA ALA A 8 -8.08 -2.80 -23.58
C ALA A 8 -8.16 -2.06 -24.92
N ALA A 9 -9.38 -1.85 -25.45
CA ALA A 9 -9.60 -1.09 -26.68
C ALA A 9 -9.15 0.38 -26.52
N VAL A 10 -9.49 1.02 -25.40
CA VAL A 10 -9.05 2.37 -25.08
C VAL A 10 -7.53 2.46 -25.02
N LEU A 11 -6.86 1.56 -24.28
CA LEU A 11 -5.40 1.57 -24.16
C LEU A 11 -4.70 1.38 -25.50
N ARG A 12 -5.17 0.44 -26.35
CA ARG A 12 -4.62 0.24 -27.69
C ARG A 12 -4.78 1.44 -28.62
N SER A 13 -5.77 2.31 -28.38
CA SER A 13 -6.00 3.52 -29.17
C SER A 13 -5.09 4.68 -28.78
N LEU A 14 -4.44 4.63 -27.61
CA LEU A 14 -3.57 5.70 -27.11
C LEU A 14 -2.26 5.77 -27.90
N LYS A 15 -1.83 6.97 -28.26
CA LYS A 15 -0.52 7.22 -28.85
C LYS A 15 0.59 7.35 -27.80
N SER A 16 0.22 7.67 -26.55
CA SER A 16 1.15 7.79 -25.43
C SER A 16 0.38 7.84 -24.11
N ALA A 17 1.00 7.42 -23.01
CA ALA A 17 0.38 7.39 -21.70
C ALA A 17 1.31 7.88 -20.57
N VAL A 18 0.71 8.44 -19.52
CA VAL A 18 1.35 8.59 -18.20
C VAL A 18 0.57 7.72 -17.21
N ILE A 19 1.27 6.85 -16.50
CA ILE A 19 0.73 5.96 -15.50
C ILE A 19 1.03 6.54 -14.12
N PHE A 20 0.00 6.80 -13.35
CA PHE A 20 0.07 7.37 -12.00
C PHE A 20 -0.20 6.28 -10.97
N THR A 21 0.63 6.25 -9.93
CA THR A 21 0.37 5.50 -8.70
C THR A 21 -0.02 6.46 -7.58
N HIS A 22 -0.58 5.93 -6.49
CA HIS A 22 -0.89 6.76 -5.32
C HIS A 22 0.39 7.21 -4.58
N MET A 23 0.31 8.30 -3.82
CA MET A 23 1.38 8.77 -2.94
C MET A 23 1.75 7.67 -1.93
N ARG A 24 3.07 7.51 -1.64
CA ARG A 24 3.61 6.43 -0.80
C ARG A 24 3.18 5.05 -1.31
N PRO A 25 3.53 4.71 -2.55
CA PRO A 25 3.05 3.51 -3.20
C PRO A 25 3.52 2.26 -2.44
N ASP A 26 2.61 1.32 -2.30
CA ASP A 26 2.90 -0.02 -1.80
C ASP A 26 3.30 -0.97 -2.93
N GLY A 27 3.36 -2.28 -2.64
CA GLY A 27 3.79 -3.25 -3.64
C GLY A 27 2.78 -3.47 -4.74
N ASP A 28 1.49 -3.25 -4.48
CA ASP A 28 0.45 -3.41 -5.48
C ASP A 28 0.41 -2.23 -6.46
N ALA A 29 0.51 -1.00 -5.95
CA ALA A 29 0.64 0.19 -6.80
C ALA A 29 1.90 0.12 -7.70
N VAL A 30 3.06 -0.25 -7.12
CA VAL A 30 4.32 -0.38 -7.86
C VAL A 30 4.25 -1.52 -8.88
N GLY A 31 3.76 -2.68 -8.47
CA GLY A 31 3.59 -3.86 -9.33
C GLY A 31 2.64 -3.59 -10.49
N SER A 32 1.46 -3.01 -10.20
CA SER A 32 0.48 -2.59 -11.20
C SER A 32 1.07 -1.62 -12.21
N GLY A 33 1.79 -0.60 -11.72
CA GLY A 33 2.43 0.41 -12.57
C GLY A 33 3.49 -0.19 -13.50
N ILE A 34 4.43 -0.96 -12.96
CA ILE A 34 5.52 -1.59 -13.74
C ILE A 34 4.94 -2.57 -14.77
N ALA A 35 4.01 -3.45 -14.35
CA ALA A 35 3.43 -4.44 -15.26
C ALA A 35 2.70 -3.78 -16.43
N LEU A 36 1.88 -2.75 -16.16
CA LEU A 36 1.18 -2.00 -17.19
C LEU A 36 2.15 -1.24 -18.09
N SER A 37 3.15 -0.56 -17.53
CA SER A 37 4.17 0.16 -18.31
C SER A 37 4.88 -0.79 -19.27
N ARG A 38 5.31 -1.96 -18.79
CA ARG A 38 5.96 -2.96 -19.64
C ARG A 38 5.03 -3.50 -20.73
N ALA A 39 3.75 -3.70 -20.42
CA ALA A 39 2.76 -4.13 -21.41
C ALA A 39 2.58 -3.06 -22.50
N LEU A 40 2.53 -1.77 -22.16
CA LEU A 40 2.46 -0.67 -23.12
C LEU A 40 3.74 -0.56 -23.97
N ASP A 41 4.92 -0.80 -23.39
CA ASP A 41 6.18 -0.87 -24.14
C ASP A 41 6.13 -1.96 -25.22
N LEU A 42 5.61 -3.16 -24.89
CA LEU A 42 5.46 -4.28 -25.82
C LEU A 42 4.42 -4.00 -26.93
N LEU A 43 3.47 -3.11 -26.66
CA LEU A 43 2.52 -2.59 -27.67
C LEU A 43 3.07 -1.38 -28.45
N ASN A 44 4.33 -0.97 -28.22
CA ASN A 44 4.96 0.22 -28.79
C ASN A 44 4.20 1.53 -28.46
N ILE A 45 3.59 1.60 -27.29
CA ILE A 45 2.93 2.81 -26.76
C ILE A 45 3.88 3.52 -25.80
N PRO A 46 4.48 4.68 -26.18
CA PRO A 46 5.34 5.46 -25.30
C PRO A 46 4.64 5.80 -24.00
N ASN A 47 5.31 5.52 -22.87
CA ASN A 47 4.70 5.75 -21.57
C ASN A 47 5.72 6.19 -20.51
N GLN A 48 5.21 6.78 -19.44
CA GLN A 48 5.99 7.15 -18.25
C GLN A 48 5.25 6.72 -16.99
N LEU A 49 6.01 6.16 -16.03
CA LEU A 49 5.55 5.87 -14.68
C LEU A 49 5.83 7.06 -13.77
N VAL A 50 4.83 7.51 -13.01
CA VAL A 50 5.00 8.63 -12.08
C VAL A 50 4.36 8.35 -10.73
N ASN A 51 5.04 8.76 -9.66
CA ASN A 51 4.46 8.85 -8.33
C ASN A 51 4.98 10.08 -7.59
N GLU A 52 4.28 10.51 -6.56
CA GLU A 52 4.76 11.59 -5.69
C GLU A 52 5.91 11.09 -4.81
N GLY A 53 7.10 11.67 -5.01
CA GLY A 53 8.28 11.34 -4.24
C GLY A 53 9.05 10.10 -4.73
N GLU A 54 10.01 9.68 -3.92
CA GLU A 54 10.84 8.52 -4.24
C GLU A 54 10.12 7.20 -3.95
N LEU A 55 10.43 6.19 -4.77
CA LEU A 55 9.97 4.82 -4.53
C LEU A 55 10.57 4.27 -3.23
N PRO A 56 9.77 3.57 -2.40
CA PRO A 56 10.29 2.86 -1.24
C PRO A 56 11.42 1.91 -1.62
N GLN A 57 12.51 1.92 -0.83
CA GLN A 57 13.72 1.16 -1.09
C GLN A 57 13.46 -0.34 -1.32
N LYS A 58 12.47 -0.90 -0.59
CA LYS A 58 12.08 -2.31 -0.66
C LYS A 58 11.54 -2.76 -2.01
N PHE A 59 11.17 -1.84 -2.92
CA PHE A 59 10.67 -2.16 -4.26
C PHE A 59 11.68 -1.87 -5.37
N ARG A 60 12.83 -1.27 -5.06
CA ARG A 60 13.85 -0.90 -6.06
C ARG A 60 14.56 -2.10 -6.71
N PHE A 61 14.35 -3.30 -6.19
CA PHE A 61 14.87 -4.53 -6.80
C PHE A 61 14.10 -4.97 -8.05
N LEU A 62 12.89 -4.46 -8.27
CA LEU A 62 12.08 -4.77 -9.44
C LEU A 62 12.66 -4.10 -10.69
N ALA A 63 12.81 -4.86 -11.75
CA ALA A 63 13.12 -4.31 -13.06
C ALA A 63 11.96 -3.40 -13.51
N GLY A 64 12.25 -2.18 -13.93
CA GLY A 64 11.26 -1.15 -14.22
C GLY A 64 11.04 -0.14 -13.08
N ALA A 65 11.51 -0.43 -11.86
CA ALA A 65 11.46 0.53 -10.74
C ALA A 65 12.28 1.80 -11.02
N GLU A 66 13.34 1.70 -11.80
CA GLU A 66 14.18 2.81 -12.25
C GLU A 66 13.48 3.77 -13.22
N LYS A 67 12.34 3.36 -13.80
CA LYS A 67 11.55 4.20 -14.72
C LYS A 67 10.61 5.19 -14.00
N PHE A 68 10.42 5.05 -12.69
CA PHE A 68 9.57 5.96 -11.95
C PHE A 68 10.14 7.38 -11.89
N LEU A 69 9.32 8.33 -12.30
CA LEU A 69 9.60 9.76 -12.23
C LEU A 69 8.73 10.40 -11.15
N THR A 70 9.20 11.49 -10.56
CA THR A 70 8.40 12.29 -9.63
C THR A 70 7.40 13.21 -10.34
N ARG A 71 7.65 13.50 -11.63
CA ARG A 71 6.74 14.27 -12.49
C ARG A 71 6.89 13.80 -13.94
N PRO A 72 5.78 13.77 -14.71
CA PRO A 72 5.88 13.45 -16.13
C PRO A 72 6.54 14.56 -16.91
N THR A 73 7.32 14.19 -17.90
CA THR A 73 7.90 15.08 -18.92
C THR A 73 7.22 14.89 -20.29
N LEU A 74 6.49 13.77 -20.45
CA LEU A 74 5.75 13.45 -21.65
C LEU A 74 4.39 14.15 -21.66
N ASP A 75 4.07 14.89 -22.72
CA ASP A 75 2.71 15.39 -22.95
C ASP A 75 1.84 14.28 -23.56
N ALA A 76 1.49 13.30 -22.74
CA ALA A 76 0.78 12.10 -23.17
C ALA A 76 -0.70 12.39 -23.49
N GLU A 77 -1.27 11.57 -24.38
CA GLU A 77 -2.69 11.57 -24.70
C GLU A 77 -3.54 10.97 -23.59
N GLY A 78 -3.04 9.90 -22.95
CA GLY A 78 -3.74 9.17 -21.87
C GLY A 78 -3.10 9.36 -20.50
N TYR A 79 -3.92 9.48 -19.48
CA TYR A 79 -3.57 9.47 -18.06
C TYR A 79 -4.23 8.26 -17.41
N ILE A 80 -3.42 7.33 -16.90
CA ILE A 80 -3.88 6.06 -16.34
C ILE A 80 -3.52 6.05 -14.86
N CYS A 81 -4.50 5.92 -13.99
CA CYS A 81 -4.30 5.76 -12.55
C CYS A 81 -4.44 4.28 -12.20
N VAL A 82 -3.48 3.73 -11.51
CA VAL A 82 -3.51 2.35 -11.02
C VAL A 82 -3.53 2.35 -9.49
N ASP A 83 -4.33 1.46 -8.92
CA ASP A 83 -4.41 1.23 -7.47
C ASP A 83 -4.67 2.52 -6.67
N SER A 84 -5.64 3.31 -7.14
CA SER A 84 -5.96 4.60 -6.52
C SER A 84 -7.47 4.82 -6.48
N SER A 85 -8.04 4.81 -5.30
CA SER A 85 -9.48 4.89 -5.08
C SER A 85 -10.09 6.27 -5.35
N ASP A 86 -9.28 7.33 -5.30
CA ASP A 86 -9.68 8.70 -5.66
C ASP A 86 -8.46 9.52 -6.13
N GLU A 87 -8.69 10.63 -6.81
CA GLU A 87 -7.65 11.48 -7.38
C GLU A 87 -6.77 12.16 -6.33
N ARG A 88 -7.23 12.34 -5.10
CA ARG A 88 -6.45 12.98 -4.01
C ARG A 88 -5.32 12.07 -3.55
N ARG A 89 -5.47 10.75 -3.73
CA ARG A 89 -4.40 9.79 -3.45
C ARG A 89 -3.18 9.96 -4.35
N LEU A 90 -3.31 10.69 -5.46
CA LEU A 90 -2.17 11.08 -6.30
C LEU A 90 -1.28 12.19 -5.67
N GLY A 91 -1.68 12.73 -4.51
CA GLY A 91 -0.94 13.76 -3.79
C GLY A 91 -0.77 15.05 -4.61
N GLU A 92 0.44 15.59 -4.68
CA GLU A 92 0.74 16.80 -5.46
C GLU A 92 0.52 16.62 -6.98
N LEU A 93 0.55 15.37 -7.47
CA LEU A 93 0.26 15.06 -8.88
C LEU A 93 -1.22 15.20 -9.22
N CYS A 94 -2.13 15.23 -8.23
CA CYS A 94 -3.56 15.40 -8.42
C CYS A 94 -3.89 16.67 -9.23
N LYS A 95 -3.25 17.79 -8.95
CA LYS A 95 -3.46 19.06 -9.68
C LYS A 95 -3.09 18.93 -11.16
N LEU A 96 -2.01 18.22 -11.44
CA LEU A 96 -1.56 17.96 -12.82
C LEU A 96 -2.54 17.03 -13.53
N PHE A 97 -2.97 15.97 -12.88
CA PHE A 97 -3.95 15.01 -13.39
C PHE A 97 -5.27 15.72 -13.77
N LEU A 98 -5.85 16.48 -12.83
CA LEU A 98 -7.11 17.21 -13.03
C LEU A 98 -6.99 18.25 -14.16
N LYS A 99 -5.87 18.96 -14.24
CA LYS A 99 -5.59 19.90 -15.34
C LYS A 99 -5.55 19.18 -16.69
N GLY A 100 -4.96 17.99 -16.75
CA GLY A 100 -4.94 17.17 -17.97
C GLY A 100 -6.33 16.69 -18.38
N ALA A 101 -7.09 16.16 -17.41
CA ALA A 101 -8.48 15.75 -17.60
C ALA A 101 -9.34 16.91 -18.14
N GLY A 102 -9.22 18.10 -17.55
CA GLY A 102 -9.91 19.31 -18.02
C GLY A 102 -9.50 19.80 -19.42
N LYS A 103 -8.35 19.35 -19.91
CA LYS A 103 -7.88 19.61 -21.29
C LYS A 103 -8.26 18.51 -22.29
N GLY A 104 -9.09 17.55 -21.87
CA GLY A 104 -9.60 16.48 -22.73
C GLY A 104 -8.68 15.28 -22.89
N LYS A 105 -7.65 15.11 -22.05
CA LYS A 105 -6.86 13.87 -22.01
C LYS A 105 -7.75 12.68 -21.67
N VAL A 106 -7.47 11.53 -22.25
CA VAL A 106 -8.16 10.29 -21.93
C VAL A 106 -7.75 9.85 -20.52
N THR A 107 -8.71 9.74 -19.60
CA THR A 107 -8.43 9.30 -18.22
C THR A 107 -8.97 7.89 -17.98
N VAL A 108 -8.14 7.04 -17.40
CA VAL A 108 -8.44 5.64 -17.08
C VAL A 108 -8.10 5.38 -15.62
N ASN A 109 -8.96 4.70 -14.89
CA ASN A 109 -8.68 4.19 -13.55
C ASN A 109 -8.81 2.67 -13.52
N LEU A 110 -7.78 2.00 -13.02
CA LEU A 110 -7.69 0.56 -12.83
C LEU A 110 -7.47 0.32 -11.34
N ASP A 111 -8.48 -0.23 -10.64
CA ASP A 111 -8.45 -0.28 -9.19
C ASP A 111 -9.24 -1.46 -8.63
N HIS A 112 -9.00 -1.81 -7.37
CA HIS A 112 -9.69 -2.88 -6.66
C HIS A 112 -10.41 -2.42 -5.39
N HIS A 113 -10.24 -1.17 -4.97
CA HIS A 113 -10.81 -0.65 -3.73
C HIS A 113 -12.35 -0.50 -3.80
N ILE A 114 -13.05 -0.97 -2.77
CA ILE A 114 -14.51 -0.80 -2.60
C ILE A 114 -14.88 0.68 -2.54
N SER A 115 -14.03 1.52 -1.95
CA SER A 115 -14.24 2.97 -1.77
C SER A 115 -13.95 3.80 -3.02
N ASN A 116 -13.70 3.18 -4.18
CA ASN A 116 -13.35 3.88 -5.40
C ASN A 116 -14.46 4.84 -5.86
N THR A 117 -14.09 6.11 -6.10
CA THR A 117 -15.01 7.18 -6.51
C THR A 117 -15.31 7.22 -8.00
N ARG A 118 -14.60 6.41 -8.81
CA ARG A 118 -14.75 6.32 -10.29
C ARG A 118 -14.54 7.67 -10.97
N TYR A 119 -13.48 8.35 -10.61
CA TYR A 119 -13.17 9.74 -10.98
C TYR A 119 -12.61 9.92 -12.41
N CYS A 120 -12.36 8.84 -13.13
CA CYS A 120 -11.87 8.86 -14.51
C CYS A 120 -13.02 8.74 -15.52
N LYS A 121 -12.73 9.07 -16.79
CA LYS A 121 -13.67 8.84 -17.91
C LYS A 121 -13.93 7.36 -18.11
N TYR A 122 -12.90 6.52 -17.97
CA TYR A 122 -12.97 5.07 -18.06
C TYR A 122 -12.53 4.47 -16.72
N ASN A 123 -13.34 3.57 -16.16
CA ASN A 123 -13.09 2.99 -14.84
C ASN A 123 -13.32 1.47 -14.90
N PHE A 124 -12.29 0.72 -14.62
CA PHE A 124 -12.37 -0.71 -14.35
C PHE A 124 -12.02 -0.92 -12.87
N VAL A 125 -13.03 -1.18 -12.07
CA VAL A 125 -12.91 -1.36 -10.62
C VAL A 125 -13.53 -2.69 -10.25
N ARG A 126 -12.71 -3.67 -9.91
CA ARG A 126 -13.17 -4.99 -9.48
C ARG A 126 -12.48 -5.34 -8.17
N CYS A 127 -13.29 -5.51 -7.12
CA CYS A 127 -12.80 -5.91 -5.80
C CYS A 127 -12.15 -7.30 -5.88
N ARG A 128 -10.86 -7.33 -5.65
CA ARG A 128 -10.00 -8.51 -5.58
C ARG A 128 -9.00 -8.31 -4.45
N SER A 129 -8.21 -9.31 -4.15
CA SER A 129 -7.16 -9.22 -3.14
C SER A 129 -6.05 -8.24 -3.50
N SER A 130 -5.85 -7.97 -4.80
CA SER A 130 -4.91 -6.95 -5.29
C SER A 130 -5.36 -6.36 -6.63
N ASN A 131 -4.94 -5.16 -6.94
CA ASN A 131 -5.12 -4.57 -8.27
C ASN A 131 -4.24 -5.27 -9.32
N CYS A 132 -3.11 -5.86 -8.92
CA CYS A 132 -2.26 -6.67 -9.81
C CYS A 132 -3.03 -7.84 -10.44
N GLU A 133 -4.05 -8.40 -9.78
CA GLU A 133 -4.94 -9.40 -10.40
C GLU A 133 -5.77 -8.78 -11.56
N ASN A 134 -6.25 -7.54 -11.39
CA ASN A 134 -6.96 -6.79 -12.43
C ASN A 134 -6.03 -6.45 -13.60
N ILE A 135 -4.79 -6.06 -13.31
CA ILE A 135 -3.76 -5.78 -14.33
C ILE A 135 -3.37 -7.06 -15.09
N ALA A 136 -3.27 -8.20 -14.38
CA ALA A 136 -2.98 -9.50 -15.03
C ALA A 136 -4.03 -9.89 -16.07
N GLU A 137 -5.32 -9.71 -15.73
CA GLU A 137 -6.46 -9.93 -16.64
C GLU A 137 -6.43 -8.95 -17.83
N LEU A 138 -6.12 -7.68 -17.57
CA LEU A 138 -6.00 -6.66 -18.62
C LEU A 138 -4.86 -6.97 -19.60
N ILE A 139 -3.70 -7.42 -19.11
CA ILE A 139 -2.55 -7.77 -19.95
C ILE A 139 -2.90 -8.98 -20.84
N GLU A 140 -3.65 -9.94 -20.31
CA GLU A 140 -4.16 -11.08 -21.09
C GLU A 140 -5.13 -10.63 -22.18
N GLU A 141 -6.09 -9.76 -21.85
CA GLU A 141 -7.02 -9.16 -22.83
C GLU A 141 -6.30 -8.32 -23.88
N LEU A 142 -5.20 -7.65 -23.52
CA LEU A 142 -4.31 -6.96 -24.46
C LEU A 142 -3.51 -7.90 -25.36
N GLY A 143 -3.54 -9.22 -25.14
CA GLY A 143 -2.77 -10.20 -25.91
C GLY A 143 -1.25 -10.03 -25.76
N VAL A 144 -0.80 -9.44 -24.66
CA VAL A 144 0.62 -9.20 -24.39
C VAL A 144 1.20 -10.39 -23.62
N PRO A 145 2.32 -10.98 -24.05
CA PRO A 145 2.97 -12.06 -23.32
C PRO A 145 3.51 -11.54 -21.98
N LYS A 146 3.26 -12.29 -20.91
CA LYS A 146 3.79 -11.99 -19.57
C LYS A 146 5.25 -12.42 -19.51
N ASP A 147 6.18 -11.48 -19.70
CA ASP A 147 7.61 -11.71 -19.50
C ASP A 147 7.99 -11.65 -18.01
N GLU A 148 9.27 -11.89 -17.68
CA GLU A 148 9.77 -11.89 -16.30
C GLU A 148 9.53 -10.55 -15.59
N VAL A 149 9.57 -9.41 -16.31
CA VAL A 149 9.34 -8.07 -15.74
C VAL A 149 7.90 -7.92 -15.31
N ILE A 150 6.95 -8.20 -16.21
CA ILE A 150 5.51 -8.18 -15.93
C ILE A 150 5.20 -9.13 -14.78
N SER A 151 5.68 -10.36 -14.89
CA SER A 151 5.37 -11.43 -13.93
C SER A 151 5.92 -11.15 -12.53
N SER A 152 7.14 -10.64 -12.43
CA SER A 152 7.72 -10.26 -11.12
C SER A 152 6.99 -9.07 -10.49
N ALA A 153 6.57 -8.09 -11.30
CA ALA A 153 5.80 -6.95 -10.84
C ALA A 153 4.42 -7.38 -10.32
N LEU A 154 3.69 -8.19 -11.09
CA LEU A 154 2.39 -8.74 -10.68
C LEU A 154 2.50 -9.59 -9.41
N MET A 155 3.47 -10.49 -9.34
CA MET A 155 3.71 -11.34 -8.16
C MET A 155 3.98 -10.50 -6.92
N THR A 156 4.74 -9.40 -7.06
CA THR A 156 5.04 -8.50 -5.95
C THR A 156 3.77 -7.86 -5.39
N GLY A 157 2.90 -7.32 -6.24
CA GLY A 157 1.64 -6.74 -5.80
C GLY A 157 0.71 -7.77 -5.17
N ILE A 158 0.54 -8.93 -5.80
CA ILE A 158 -0.29 -10.02 -5.26
C ILE A 158 0.19 -10.43 -3.85
N ILE A 159 1.48 -10.66 -3.66
CA ILE A 159 2.04 -11.07 -2.36
C ILE A 159 1.86 -9.99 -1.30
N THR A 160 2.12 -8.73 -1.64
CA THR A 160 2.06 -7.65 -0.64
C THR A 160 0.64 -7.36 -0.20
N ASP A 161 -0.29 -7.25 -1.13
CA ASP A 161 -1.65 -6.82 -0.82
C ASP A 161 -2.53 -7.95 -0.25
N SER A 162 -2.27 -9.20 -0.66
CA SER A 162 -2.88 -10.38 -0.05
C SER A 162 -2.33 -10.73 1.35
N GLY A 163 -1.37 -9.94 1.87
CA GLY A 163 -0.66 -10.27 3.12
C GLY A 163 0.02 -11.63 3.05
N SER A 164 0.72 -11.92 1.96
CA SER A 164 1.29 -13.26 1.69
C SER A 164 0.23 -14.36 1.67
N PHE A 165 -0.89 -14.09 1.03
CA PHE A 165 -2.06 -14.99 0.90
C PHE A 165 -2.78 -15.29 2.23
N SER A 166 -2.72 -14.38 3.21
CA SER A 166 -3.33 -14.57 4.53
C SER A 166 -4.60 -13.73 4.76
N HIS A 167 -4.90 -12.75 3.89
CA HIS A 167 -6.08 -11.91 4.03
C HIS A 167 -7.36 -12.66 3.63
N SER A 168 -8.50 -12.23 4.19
CA SER A 168 -9.80 -12.91 4.03
C SER A 168 -10.42 -12.82 2.63
N ASP A 169 -9.93 -11.92 1.78
CA ASP A 169 -10.34 -11.74 0.39
C ASP A 169 -9.55 -12.59 -0.62
N VAL A 170 -8.51 -13.29 -0.14
CA VAL A 170 -7.75 -14.26 -0.93
C VAL A 170 -8.66 -15.43 -1.32
N ASN A 171 -8.64 -15.78 -2.59
CA ASN A 171 -9.46 -16.85 -3.15
C ASN A 171 -8.74 -17.59 -4.30
N GLY A 172 -9.44 -18.51 -4.98
CA GLY A 172 -8.86 -19.30 -6.06
C GLY A 172 -8.37 -18.47 -7.24
N ASP A 173 -8.93 -17.28 -7.51
CA ASP A 173 -8.48 -16.38 -8.58
C ASP A 173 -7.13 -15.76 -8.23
N THR A 174 -6.93 -15.37 -6.98
CA THR A 174 -5.65 -14.87 -6.46
C THR A 174 -4.53 -15.88 -6.68
N PHE A 175 -4.77 -17.17 -6.33
CA PHE A 175 -3.78 -18.23 -6.55
C PHE A 175 -3.54 -18.51 -8.04
N ARG A 176 -4.57 -18.42 -8.89
CA ARG A 176 -4.40 -18.56 -10.34
C ARG A 176 -3.56 -17.45 -10.94
N ALA A 177 -3.80 -16.20 -10.51
CA ALA A 177 -2.99 -15.06 -10.96
C ALA A 177 -1.52 -15.21 -10.51
N ALA A 178 -1.29 -15.66 -9.27
CA ALA A 178 0.05 -15.93 -8.76
C ALA A 178 0.74 -17.09 -9.52
N ALA A 179 0.02 -18.18 -9.83
CA ALA A 179 0.54 -19.28 -10.63
C ALA A 179 0.94 -18.82 -12.04
N GLN A 180 0.09 -18.05 -12.72
CA GLN A 180 0.42 -17.47 -14.03
C GLN A 180 1.66 -16.55 -13.98
N ALA A 181 1.82 -15.76 -12.91
CA ALA A 181 3.00 -14.93 -12.73
C ALA A 181 4.26 -15.79 -12.50
N ALA A 182 4.15 -16.89 -11.75
CA ALA A 182 5.26 -17.83 -11.57
C ALA A 182 5.66 -18.50 -12.89
N ASP A 183 4.68 -18.97 -13.68
CA ASP A 183 4.89 -19.56 -15.01
C ASP A 183 5.51 -18.55 -16.00
N GLY A 184 5.17 -17.27 -15.88
CA GLY A 184 5.75 -16.17 -16.65
C GLY A 184 7.17 -15.75 -16.21
N GLY A 185 7.74 -16.44 -15.22
CA GLY A 185 9.14 -16.31 -14.82
C GLY A 185 9.39 -15.48 -13.56
N ALA A 186 8.35 -15.11 -12.80
CA ALA A 186 8.54 -14.43 -11.51
C ALA A 186 9.38 -15.29 -10.55
N LYS A 187 10.44 -14.70 -10.01
CA LYS A 187 11.31 -15.37 -9.05
C LYS A 187 10.79 -15.18 -7.62
N VAL A 188 9.82 -16.02 -7.24
CA VAL A 188 9.09 -15.92 -5.97
C VAL A 188 10.01 -15.88 -4.76
N ASP A 189 11.05 -16.74 -4.75
CA ASP A 189 12.07 -16.80 -3.69
C ASP A 189 12.82 -15.47 -3.54
N ARG A 190 13.23 -14.86 -4.65
CA ARG A 190 13.89 -13.55 -4.66
C ARG A 190 12.94 -12.45 -4.18
N ILE A 191 11.71 -12.43 -4.70
CA ILE A 191 10.70 -11.43 -4.33
C ILE A 191 10.41 -11.50 -2.83
N THR A 192 10.12 -12.68 -2.30
CA THR A 192 9.84 -12.86 -0.86
C THR A 192 11.04 -12.53 0.01
N ASN A 193 12.26 -12.84 -0.45
CA ASN A 193 13.48 -12.48 0.26
C ASN A 193 13.64 -10.96 0.35
N GLU A 194 13.49 -10.23 -0.77
CA GLU A 194 13.61 -8.76 -0.80
C GLU A 194 12.52 -8.07 0.03
N LEU A 195 11.29 -8.58 0.00
CA LEU A 195 10.16 -7.96 0.70
C LEU A 195 10.18 -8.22 2.21
N PHE A 196 10.53 -9.44 2.65
CA PHE A 196 10.27 -9.89 4.03
C PHE A 196 11.49 -10.39 4.79
N ARG A 197 12.58 -10.74 4.10
CA ARG A 197 13.77 -11.37 4.72
C ARG A 197 15.02 -10.49 4.70
N ARG A 198 14.94 -9.32 4.05
CA ARG A 198 16.02 -8.33 4.05
C ARG A 198 15.65 -7.12 4.88
N GLN A 199 16.49 -6.83 5.85
CA GLN A 199 16.40 -5.59 6.61
C GLN A 199 17.80 -5.17 7.02
N SER A 200 17.99 -3.87 7.29
CA SER A 200 19.25 -3.37 7.80
C SER A 200 19.50 -3.86 9.24
N LYS A 201 20.78 -3.95 9.64
CA LYS A 201 21.12 -4.22 11.04
C LYS A 201 20.49 -3.21 11.99
N ALA A 202 20.52 -1.93 11.61
CA ALA A 202 19.93 -0.86 12.40
C ALA A 202 18.41 -1.06 12.62
N ARG A 203 17.67 -1.45 11.56
CA ARG A 203 16.25 -1.79 11.67
C ARG A 203 16.02 -3.00 12.57
N SER A 204 16.85 -4.05 12.45
CA SER A 204 16.76 -5.21 13.33
C SER A 204 16.98 -4.82 14.80
N GLU A 205 17.99 -4.00 15.09
CA GLU A 205 18.25 -3.48 16.45
C GLU A 205 17.10 -2.62 16.98
N LEU A 206 16.49 -1.77 16.13
CA LEU A 206 15.27 -1.02 16.49
C LEU A 206 14.14 -1.96 16.90
N TYR A 207 13.84 -2.95 16.05
CA TYR A 207 12.78 -3.93 16.32
C TYR A 207 12.98 -4.66 17.64
N LEU A 208 14.15 -5.25 17.85
CA LEU A 208 14.47 -5.95 19.09
C LEU A 208 14.34 -5.02 20.31
N GLY A 209 14.86 -3.79 20.20
CA GLY A 209 14.76 -2.81 21.27
C GLY A 209 13.35 -2.37 21.60
N VAL A 210 12.47 -2.25 20.61
CA VAL A 210 11.05 -1.88 20.79
C VAL A 210 10.25 -3.07 21.30
N LEU A 211 10.39 -4.23 20.69
CA LEU A 211 9.60 -5.42 21.05
C LEU A 211 9.94 -5.95 22.45
N SER A 212 11.20 -5.82 22.87
CA SER A 212 11.60 -6.19 24.25
C SER A 212 10.98 -5.30 25.34
N ARG A 213 10.35 -4.17 24.95
CA ARG A 213 9.73 -3.21 25.86
C ARG A 213 8.23 -3.03 25.58
N LEU A 214 7.60 -4.01 24.93
CA LEU A 214 6.15 -3.99 24.75
C LEU A 214 5.46 -3.86 26.11
N ARG A 215 4.48 -2.97 26.17
CA ARG A 215 3.63 -2.79 27.36
C ARG A 215 2.33 -3.54 27.13
N TYR A 216 2.04 -4.47 28.00
CA TYR A 216 0.78 -5.20 27.98
C TYR A 216 -0.15 -4.63 29.05
N LEU A 217 -1.37 -4.31 28.66
CA LEU A 217 -2.38 -3.61 29.46
C LEU A 217 -3.75 -4.29 29.26
N LEU A 218 -4.72 -4.01 30.11
CA LEU A 218 -6.08 -4.54 30.03
C LEU A 218 -6.09 -6.09 30.01
N ASP A 219 -5.48 -6.70 31.00
CA ASP A 219 -5.31 -8.15 31.11
C ASP A 219 -4.66 -8.74 29.84
N ASP A 220 -3.59 -8.10 29.39
CA ASP A 220 -2.79 -8.40 28.20
C ASP A 220 -3.55 -8.32 26.85
N LYS A 221 -4.79 -7.79 26.85
CA LYS A 221 -5.58 -7.62 25.61
C LYS A 221 -5.15 -6.42 24.77
N LEU A 222 -4.39 -5.48 25.34
CA LEU A 222 -3.82 -4.33 24.66
C LEU A 222 -2.29 -4.38 24.73
N ALA A 223 -1.60 -4.34 23.57
CA ALA A 223 -0.17 -4.20 23.49
C ALA A 223 0.20 -2.81 22.94
N ILE A 224 1.13 -2.11 23.60
CA ILE A 224 1.65 -0.80 23.15
C ILE A 224 3.15 -0.90 22.93
N ALA A 225 3.58 -0.64 21.70
CA ALA A 225 4.96 -0.44 21.30
C ALA A 225 5.28 1.07 21.27
N VAL A 226 6.43 1.47 21.77
CA VAL A 226 6.86 2.87 21.74
C VAL A 226 8.17 2.99 20.96
N VAL A 227 8.16 3.82 19.93
CA VAL A 227 9.33 4.14 19.11
C VAL A 227 9.70 5.61 19.37
N SER A 228 10.82 5.85 20.06
CA SER A 228 11.30 7.21 20.30
C SER A 228 12.02 7.79 19.08
N GLN A 229 11.97 9.11 18.93
CA GLN A 229 12.74 9.82 17.90
C GLN A 229 14.24 9.50 18.02
N ALA A 230 14.78 9.48 19.24
CA ALA A 230 16.19 9.16 19.49
C ALA A 230 16.58 7.74 18.99
N ALA A 231 15.67 6.77 19.05
CA ALA A 231 15.93 5.42 18.54
C ALA A 231 16.02 5.41 17.01
N LEU A 232 15.19 6.18 16.32
CA LEU A 232 15.26 6.34 14.86
C LEU A 232 16.54 7.07 14.45
N GLU A 233 16.86 8.20 15.10
CA GLU A 233 18.06 8.98 14.82
C GLU A 233 19.36 8.18 15.03
N LYS A 234 19.45 7.40 16.11
CA LYS A 234 20.59 6.52 16.38
C LYS A 234 20.87 5.52 15.25
N GLY A 235 19.81 5.01 14.65
CA GLY A 235 19.90 4.04 13.53
C GLY A 235 19.97 4.70 12.15
N ASN A 236 19.89 6.02 12.06
CA ASN A 236 19.64 6.75 10.81
C ASN A 236 18.44 6.16 10.04
N LEU A 237 17.36 5.89 10.79
CA LEU A 237 16.14 5.25 10.32
C LEU A 237 15.03 6.28 10.13
N SER A 238 14.10 5.94 9.26
CA SER A 238 12.91 6.74 8.96
C SER A 238 11.64 6.12 9.57
N GLN A 239 10.53 6.82 9.43
CA GLN A 239 9.23 6.32 9.84
C GLN A 239 8.87 4.98 9.16
N SER A 240 9.26 4.78 7.89
CA SER A 240 8.97 3.54 7.16
C SER A 240 9.68 2.32 7.76
N ASP A 241 10.77 2.52 8.49
CA ASP A 241 11.49 1.44 9.15
C ASP A 241 10.75 0.86 10.37
N THR A 242 9.68 1.53 10.84
CA THR A 242 8.82 1.05 11.93
C THR A 242 7.67 0.16 11.44
N GLU A 243 7.51 0.01 10.13
CA GLU A 243 6.47 -0.82 9.51
C GLU A 243 6.56 -2.27 10.01
N GLY A 244 5.42 -2.85 10.43
CA GLY A 244 5.32 -4.22 10.95
C GLY A 244 5.44 -4.35 12.47
N ILE A 245 5.91 -3.33 13.19
CA ILE A 245 6.00 -3.38 14.68
C ILE A 245 4.60 -3.56 15.29
N VAL A 246 3.62 -2.80 14.80
CA VAL A 246 2.25 -2.88 15.29
C VAL A 246 1.61 -4.24 14.96
N ASP A 247 1.92 -4.78 13.79
CA ASP A 247 1.38 -6.07 13.35
C ASP A 247 1.99 -7.21 14.18
N TYR A 248 3.31 -7.16 14.47
CA TYR A 248 3.95 -8.13 15.35
C TYR A 248 3.32 -8.15 16.74
N ALA A 249 3.09 -7.00 17.35
CA ALA A 249 2.50 -6.91 18.69
C ALA A 249 1.10 -7.56 18.74
N LEU A 250 0.35 -7.51 17.63
CA LEU A 250 -0.97 -8.14 17.53
C LEU A 250 -0.88 -9.68 17.46
N THR A 251 0.26 -10.27 17.05
CA THR A 251 0.39 -11.74 16.96
C THR A 251 0.45 -12.42 18.32
N VAL A 252 0.70 -11.66 19.39
CA VAL A 252 0.84 -12.22 20.74
C VAL A 252 -0.55 -12.50 21.33
N ASP A 253 -0.77 -13.71 21.85
CA ASP A 253 -1.98 -14.02 22.61
C ASP A 253 -1.84 -13.57 24.08
N PRO A 254 -2.89 -13.00 24.68
CA PRO A 254 -4.26 -12.78 24.22
C PRO A 254 -4.54 -11.38 23.64
N VAL A 255 -3.54 -10.71 23.05
CA VAL A 255 -3.69 -9.35 22.52
C VAL A 255 -4.80 -9.26 21.48
N GLU A 256 -5.75 -8.36 21.68
CA GLU A 256 -6.86 -8.05 20.77
C GLU A 256 -6.62 -6.74 19.99
N VAL A 257 -5.91 -5.79 20.62
CA VAL A 257 -5.53 -4.50 20.03
C VAL A 257 -4.06 -4.26 20.21
N SER A 258 -3.39 -3.82 19.19
CA SER A 258 -2.01 -3.33 19.26
C SER A 258 -1.92 -1.88 18.82
N ILE A 259 -1.04 -1.13 19.46
CA ILE A 259 -0.75 0.27 19.16
C ILE A 259 0.76 0.45 19.02
N CYS A 260 1.20 1.07 17.91
CA CYS A 260 2.56 1.57 17.80
C CYS A 260 2.54 3.11 17.95
N LEU A 261 3.14 3.59 19.03
CA LEU A 261 3.36 5.01 19.29
C LEU A 261 4.73 5.43 18.77
N MET A 262 4.77 6.18 17.70
CA MET A 262 5.99 6.73 17.16
C MET A 262 6.09 8.21 17.53
N GLU A 263 7.12 8.58 18.27
CA GLU A 263 7.42 9.98 18.61
C GLU A 263 7.88 10.73 17.36
N VAL A 264 7.08 11.70 16.92
CA VAL A 264 7.40 12.58 15.78
C VAL A 264 8.20 13.79 16.23
N LYS A 265 7.82 14.33 17.38
CA LYS A 265 8.51 15.39 18.13
C LYS A 265 8.22 15.16 19.61
N LYS A 266 9.01 15.76 20.48
CA LYS A 266 8.79 15.70 21.93
C LYS A 266 7.33 16.02 22.27
N GLY A 267 6.64 15.08 22.92
CA GLY A 267 5.22 15.21 23.29
C GLY A 267 4.23 15.14 22.13
N GLN A 268 4.63 14.66 20.96
CA GLN A 268 3.78 14.44 19.79
C GLN A 268 4.00 13.05 19.23
N TYR A 269 2.97 12.24 19.27
CA TYR A 269 3.03 10.83 18.87
C TYR A 269 2.06 10.54 17.72
N LYS A 270 2.55 9.84 16.70
CA LYS A 270 1.70 9.17 15.74
C LYS A 270 1.34 7.80 16.29
N ALA A 271 0.07 7.57 16.54
CA ALA A 271 -0.46 6.29 16.96
C ALA A 271 -0.97 5.53 15.73
N SER A 272 -0.49 4.31 15.54
CA SER A 272 -1.00 3.35 14.54
C SER A 272 -1.64 2.20 15.29
N PHE A 273 -2.87 1.85 14.92
CA PHE A 273 -3.70 0.84 15.59
C PHE A 273 -3.90 -0.38 14.69
N ARG A 274 -3.96 -1.55 15.31
CA ARG A 274 -4.46 -2.79 14.70
C ARG A 274 -5.40 -3.51 15.67
N SER A 275 -6.35 -4.27 15.12
CA SER A 275 -7.32 -5.05 15.89
C SER A 275 -7.53 -6.43 15.27
N LYS A 276 -7.77 -7.43 16.10
CA LYS A 276 -8.24 -8.77 15.69
C LYS A 276 -9.76 -8.79 15.38
N GLY A 277 -10.48 -7.67 15.54
CA GLY A 277 -11.88 -7.51 15.16
C GLY A 277 -12.86 -7.29 16.32
N LYS A 278 -12.50 -7.58 17.57
CA LYS A 278 -13.37 -7.31 18.71
C LYS A 278 -13.51 -5.83 19.04
N VAL A 279 -12.53 -5.02 18.65
CA VAL A 279 -12.54 -3.58 18.88
C VAL A 279 -12.46 -2.87 17.53
N ASN A 280 -13.38 -1.94 17.29
CA ASN A 280 -13.33 -1.04 16.13
C ASN A 280 -12.29 0.06 16.38
N VAL A 281 -11.06 -0.12 15.90
CA VAL A 281 -9.99 0.87 16.12
C VAL A 281 -10.16 2.15 15.34
N ASN A 282 -11.09 2.21 14.37
CA ASN A 282 -11.45 3.47 13.71
C ASN A 282 -12.20 4.39 14.67
N GLU A 283 -13.10 3.85 15.48
CA GLU A 283 -13.80 4.62 16.52
C GLU A 283 -12.84 5.09 17.61
N VAL A 284 -11.91 4.22 18.03
CA VAL A 284 -10.85 4.60 18.97
C VAL A 284 -10.00 5.75 18.43
N ALA A 285 -9.55 5.67 17.16
CA ALA A 285 -8.77 6.74 16.54
C ALA A 285 -9.56 8.04 16.39
N ALA A 286 -10.87 7.97 16.12
CA ALA A 286 -11.76 9.13 15.98
C ALA A 286 -11.85 9.95 17.27
N VAL A 287 -11.71 9.35 18.46
CA VAL A 287 -11.63 10.07 19.75
C VAL A 287 -10.49 11.10 19.76
N PHE A 288 -9.43 10.84 18.99
CA PHE A 288 -8.25 11.69 18.89
C PHE A 288 -8.19 12.48 17.57
N GLY A 289 -9.32 12.56 16.83
CA GLY A 289 -9.41 13.27 15.55
C GLY A 289 -8.72 12.51 14.39
N GLY A 290 -8.46 11.21 14.57
CA GLY A 290 -7.94 10.32 13.54
C GLY A 290 -9.01 9.53 12.82
N GLY A 291 -8.60 8.44 12.15
CA GLY A 291 -9.50 7.56 11.42
C GLY A 291 -8.77 6.46 10.67
N GLY A 292 -9.53 5.69 9.90
CA GLY A 292 -9.04 4.58 9.09
C GLY A 292 -10.11 3.52 8.88
N HIS A 293 -9.72 2.27 9.00
CA HIS A 293 -10.60 1.10 8.90
C HIS A 293 -10.86 0.48 10.26
N ILE A 294 -11.88 -0.38 10.34
CA ILE A 294 -12.28 -1.08 11.57
C ILE A 294 -11.08 -1.81 12.21
N LEU A 295 -10.23 -2.44 11.39
CA LEU A 295 -9.09 -3.24 11.86
C LEU A 295 -7.75 -2.49 11.85
N ALA A 296 -7.66 -1.32 11.20
CA ALA A 296 -6.41 -0.58 11.02
C ALA A 296 -6.68 0.93 10.92
N SER A 297 -6.20 1.70 11.88
CA SER A 297 -6.45 3.14 11.98
C SER A 297 -5.23 3.89 12.50
N GLY A 298 -5.28 5.22 12.48
CA GLY A 298 -4.22 6.05 13.01
C GLY A 298 -4.69 7.43 13.42
N CYS A 299 -3.96 8.04 14.36
CA CYS A 299 -4.19 9.42 14.81
C CYS A 299 -2.89 10.07 15.29
N MET A 300 -2.95 11.37 15.52
CA MET A 300 -1.92 12.09 16.27
C MET A 300 -2.38 12.30 17.71
N VAL A 301 -1.51 12.04 18.68
CA VAL A 301 -1.80 12.26 20.11
C VAL A 301 -0.72 13.14 20.71
N PHE A 302 -1.13 14.03 21.60
CA PHE A 302 -0.26 15.05 22.21
C PHE A 302 -0.29 14.92 23.73
N GLY A 303 0.85 15.10 24.37
CA GLY A 303 1.04 15.03 25.83
C GLY A 303 2.32 14.30 26.22
N ASP A 304 2.55 14.10 27.51
CA ASP A 304 3.63 13.24 27.99
C ASP A 304 3.32 11.78 27.70
N LEU A 305 4.36 10.96 27.53
CA LEU A 305 4.20 9.56 27.08
C LEU A 305 3.23 8.76 27.98
N GLU A 306 3.35 8.88 29.30
CA GLU A 306 2.49 8.13 30.23
C GLU A 306 1.03 8.62 30.15
N GLU A 307 0.81 9.92 30.04
CA GLU A 307 -0.53 10.50 29.83
C GLU A 307 -1.15 9.99 28.49
N VAL A 308 -0.34 9.99 27.42
CA VAL A 308 -0.78 9.49 26.12
C VAL A 308 -1.14 8.00 26.19
N VAL A 309 -0.32 7.18 26.84
CA VAL A 309 -0.57 5.75 27.06
C VAL A 309 -1.88 5.53 27.83
N ASP A 310 -2.10 6.28 28.92
CA ASP A 310 -3.32 6.15 29.72
C ASP A 310 -4.58 6.57 28.97
N ARG A 311 -4.52 7.65 28.19
CA ARG A 311 -5.66 8.09 27.35
C ARG A 311 -5.99 7.07 26.28
N LEU A 312 -4.99 6.47 25.63
CA LEU A 312 -5.18 5.43 24.63
C LEU A 312 -5.73 4.15 25.27
N ARG A 313 -5.18 3.75 26.42
CA ARG A 313 -5.69 2.60 27.20
C ARG A 313 -7.18 2.79 27.54
N TYR A 314 -7.56 3.95 28.03
CA TYR A 314 -8.96 4.26 28.35
C TYR A 314 -9.86 4.24 27.12
N ALA A 315 -9.42 4.83 26.01
CA ALA A 315 -10.17 4.82 24.78
C ALA A 315 -10.39 3.39 24.24
N VAL A 316 -9.35 2.54 24.27
CA VAL A 316 -9.50 1.12 23.89
C VAL A 316 -10.47 0.41 24.84
N TYR A 317 -10.30 0.56 26.17
CA TYR A 317 -11.17 -0.05 27.15
C TYR A 317 -12.65 0.30 26.93
N SER A 318 -12.94 1.58 26.65
CA SER A 318 -14.32 2.05 26.42
C SER A 318 -14.97 1.47 25.15
N HIS A 319 -14.18 0.90 24.23
CA HIS A 319 -14.64 0.26 22.99
C HIS A 319 -14.48 -1.26 23.00
N MET A 320 -14.03 -1.85 24.11
CA MET A 320 -13.86 -3.30 24.23
C MET A 320 -15.17 -4.01 24.60
N GLY A 321 -16.31 -3.45 24.56
CA GLY A 321 -17.56 -4.13 24.93
C GLY A 321 -17.47 -4.95 26.23
N ASP A 322 -18.53 -5.11 26.97
CA ASP A 322 -18.56 -6.04 28.11
C ASP A 322 -18.27 -7.46 27.61
N ALA A 323 -17.13 -8.03 28.04
CA ALA A 323 -16.71 -9.41 27.76
C ALA A 323 -17.38 -10.39 28.69
#